data_41560f9fa8bfb58c3240825fee9793c7
#
_entry.id   41560f9fa8bfb58c3240825fee9793c7
#
_cell.length_a   1.000
_cell.length_b   1.000
_cell.length_c   1.000
_cell.angle_alpha   90.00
_cell.angle_beta   90.00
_cell.angle_gamma   90.00
#
_symmetry.space_group_name_H-M   'P 1'
#
loop_
_entity.id
_entity.type
_entity.pdbx_description
1 polymer ?
#
loop_
_entity_poly.entity_id
_entity_poly.type
_entity_poly.pdbx_seq_one_letter_code
_entity_poly.pdbx_strand_id
1 'polypeptide(L)'
;MEQESFRNSIGTVDTSGKRVWAYPKKPKGRYYRYRKYVSYLLLAIFFISPFLKIDGNQFLLFNIIERRFNIFGFPFWPQDFYLFVLSLIIGVVFILLFTVAFGRIFCGWVCPQTIFLEMVFRRVEYAIEGDRNAQMKLDKQEWNAEKIRKKGLKWFIFFMISFIVSNVFLAYLIGSDQLLVEIKEGPLKHLNTFVALLIFTSVFYFVFAWFREQVCIIACPYGRLQGVLLDNKSIVVAYDYKRGEGENGRKKFRKNEDRKALGNGDCIDCFQCVHVCPTNIDIRNGTQLECVNCTACIDACDEVMVKSGMPKGLIRFASEEEIAKKEPFRFTARMKGYASVLAILVGILIGLLFLRSDVQANILRLPGQLYQKEGEIISNVYTYKIINKTTEDFKHITFKIVEPKQAKIEMVGNPDITLDKQGIASGTLFIKLHQAFVTDKKLKLKIEVYSGENRIESTTTTFSGPVTF
;
A
#
# COMPACT_ATOMS: atom_id res chain seq x y z
N MET A 1 19.14 35.54 12.02
CA MET A 1 18.57 35.32 10.67
C MET A 1 19.29 34.27 9.82
N GLU A 2 20.53 33.90 10.11
CA GLU A 2 21.26 32.83 9.40
C GLU A 2 20.80 31.39 9.74
N GLN A 3 20.13 31.18 10.87
CA GLN A 3 19.71 29.85 11.31
C GLN A 3 18.49 29.27 10.58
N GLU A 4 17.78 30.05 9.78
CA GLU A 4 16.57 29.58 9.06
C GLU A 4 16.78 29.28 7.56
N SER A 5 17.96 29.55 7.02
CA SER A 5 18.28 29.38 5.60
C SER A 5 18.13 27.89 5.13
N PHE A 6 18.38 26.92 6.02
CA PHE A 6 18.26 25.50 5.73
C PHE A 6 16.81 25.04 5.51
N ARG A 7 15.83 25.74 6.11
CA ARG A 7 14.40 25.41 5.95
C ARG A 7 13.88 25.78 4.55
N ASN A 8 14.55 26.72 3.89
CA ASN A 8 14.22 27.17 2.54
C ASN A 8 15.05 26.46 1.44
N SER A 9 15.93 25.52 1.81
CA SER A 9 16.76 24.76 0.90
C SER A 9 16.46 23.26 1.02
N ILE A 10 16.35 22.59 -0.12
CA ILE A 10 16.20 21.13 -0.19
C ILE A 10 17.61 20.54 -0.25
N GLY A 11 17.96 19.61 0.67
CA GLY A 11 19.31 19.05 0.77
C GLY A 11 19.82 18.29 -0.47
N THR A 12 18.96 18.04 -1.43
CA THR A 12 19.28 17.38 -2.72
C THR A 12 19.23 18.32 -3.92
N VAL A 13 19.08 19.63 -3.69
CA VAL A 13 19.07 20.66 -4.74
C VAL A 13 19.98 21.79 -4.27
N ASP A 14 20.85 22.30 -5.14
CA ASP A 14 21.70 23.45 -4.86
C ASP A 14 20.96 24.79 -5.05
N THR A 15 21.61 25.88 -4.71
CA THR A 15 21.06 27.24 -4.86
C THR A 15 20.77 27.63 -6.30
N SER A 16 21.36 26.94 -7.30
CA SER A 16 21.13 27.13 -8.74
C SER A 16 19.99 26.23 -9.28
N GLY A 17 19.31 25.45 -8.41
CA GLY A 17 18.28 24.50 -8.82
C GLY A 17 18.81 23.19 -9.39
N LYS A 18 20.13 22.97 -9.42
CA LYS A 18 20.72 21.73 -9.91
C LYS A 18 20.66 20.65 -8.84
N ARG A 19 20.51 19.43 -9.30
CA ARG A 19 20.46 18.26 -8.42
C ARG A 19 21.81 17.98 -7.75
N VAL A 20 21.80 17.81 -6.44
CA VAL A 20 22.90 17.28 -5.66
C VAL A 20 22.68 15.81 -5.40
N TRP A 21 23.62 14.96 -5.83
CA TRP A 21 23.55 13.51 -5.61
C TRP A 21 23.85 13.17 -4.16
N ALA A 22 22.96 12.38 -3.55
CA ALA A 22 23.19 11.84 -2.22
C ALA A 22 24.07 10.59 -2.28
N TYR A 23 25.23 10.62 -1.64
CA TYR A 23 26.14 9.49 -1.46
C TYR A 23 26.19 9.11 0.02
N PRO A 24 25.18 8.40 0.55
CA PRO A 24 25.21 8.01 1.94
C PRO A 24 26.32 6.98 2.20
N LYS A 25 26.95 7.09 3.36
CA LYS A 25 27.86 6.06 3.87
C LYS A 25 27.07 4.80 4.20
N LYS A 26 27.63 3.63 3.97
CA LYS A 26 27.01 2.35 4.29
C LYS A 26 26.63 2.28 5.79
N PRO A 27 25.34 2.22 6.13
CA PRO A 27 24.92 2.24 7.53
C PRO A 27 25.27 0.92 8.22
N LYS A 28 25.60 1.02 9.52
CA LYS A 28 25.90 -0.10 10.41
C LYS A 28 25.29 0.20 11.78
N GLY A 29 24.84 -0.82 12.51
CA GLY A 29 24.35 -0.64 13.87
C GLY A 29 23.11 -1.49 14.19
N ARG A 30 22.51 -1.22 15.35
CA ARG A 30 21.38 -1.99 15.89
C ARG A 30 20.10 -1.73 15.10
N TYR A 31 19.77 -0.47 14.88
CA TYR A 31 18.56 -0.08 14.15
C TYR A 31 18.62 -0.49 12.68
N TYR A 32 19.80 -0.39 12.06
CA TYR A 32 19.99 -0.87 10.70
C TYR A 32 19.76 -2.38 10.59
N ARG A 33 20.16 -3.18 11.60
CA ARG A 33 19.86 -4.63 11.61
C ARG A 33 18.36 -4.90 11.72
N TYR A 34 17.63 -4.22 12.61
CA TYR A 34 16.19 -4.38 12.73
C TYR A 34 15.47 -3.99 11.43
N ARG A 35 15.82 -2.85 10.88
CA ARG A 35 15.30 -2.38 9.60
C ARG A 35 15.58 -3.39 8.47
N LYS A 36 16.74 -4.01 8.45
CA LYS A 36 17.10 -5.06 7.49
C LYS A 36 16.17 -6.27 7.61
N TYR A 37 15.87 -6.75 8.82
CA TYR A 37 14.95 -7.87 9.01
C TYR A 37 13.53 -7.55 8.58
N VAL A 38 13.02 -6.38 8.97
CA VAL A 38 11.69 -5.90 8.52
C VAL A 38 11.63 -5.83 6.99
N SER A 39 12.67 -5.27 6.36
CA SER A 39 12.72 -5.14 4.91
C SER A 39 12.78 -6.50 4.20
N TYR A 40 13.53 -7.46 4.73
CA TYR A 40 13.58 -8.81 4.15
C TYR A 40 12.26 -9.56 4.29
N LEU A 41 11.59 -9.41 5.43
CA LEU A 41 10.25 -9.97 5.62
C LEU A 41 9.26 -9.39 4.59
N LEU A 42 9.26 -8.07 4.42
CA LEU A 42 8.36 -7.40 3.46
C LEU A 42 8.70 -7.74 2.01
N LEU A 43 9.99 -7.87 1.65
CA LEU A 43 10.41 -8.35 0.35
C LEU A 43 10.00 -9.81 0.12
N ALA A 44 10.16 -10.68 1.14
CA ALA A 44 9.71 -12.07 1.04
C ALA A 44 8.19 -12.15 0.82
N ILE A 45 7.38 -11.36 1.56
CA ILE A 45 5.94 -11.26 1.34
C ILE A 45 5.66 -10.80 -0.10
N PHE A 46 6.33 -9.76 -0.59
CA PHE A 46 6.15 -9.25 -1.95
C PHE A 46 6.48 -10.30 -3.02
N PHE A 47 7.58 -11.02 -2.90
CA PHE A 47 7.99 -11.99 -3.91
C PHE A 47 7.24 -13.32 -3.84
N ILE A 48 6.78 -13.74 -2.67
CA ILE A 48 6.18 -15.06 -2.46
C ILE A 48 4.66 -15.04 -2.61
N SER A 49 3.97 -13.99 -2.12
CA SER A 49 2.51 -13.98 -2.04
C SER A 49 1.76 -14.15 -3.37
N PRO A 50 2.22 -13.70 -4.55
CA PRO A 50 1.50 -13.97 -5.79
C PRO A 50 1.56 -15.45 -6.22
N PHE A 51 2.50 -16.22 -5.68
CA PHE A 51 2.66 -17.65 -5.99
C PHE A 51 2.02 -18.56 -4.93
N LEU A 52 1.62 -18.00 -3.77
CA LEU A 52 0.87 -18.75 -2.76
C LEU A 52 -0.58 -18.91 -3.19
N LYS A 53 -1.13 -20.11 -2.97
CA LYS A 53 -2.54 -20.41 -3.23
C LYS A 53 -3.19 -20.99 -1.97
N ILE A 54 -4.41 -20.55 -1.71
CA ILE A 54 -5.28 -21.08 -0.66
C ILE A 54 -6.56 -21.52 -1.34
N ASP A 55 -6.94 -22.78 -1.18
CA ASP A 55 -8.12 -23.39 -1.80
C ASP A 55 -8.20 -23.17 -3.34
N GLY A 56 -7.02 -23.22 -3.99
CA GLY A 56 -6.90 -23.00 -5.44
C GLY A 56 -6.88 -21.54 -5.87
N ASN A 57 -7.08 -20.59 -4.94
CA ASN A 57 -7.03 -19.15 -5.20
C ASN A 57 -5.66 -18.57 -4.89
N GLN A 58 -5.19 -17.68 -5.74
CA GLN A 58 -4.00 -16.91 -5.45
C GLN A 58 -4.22 -16.06 -4.19
N PHE A 59 -3.24 -16.07 -3.28
CA PHE A 59 -3.31 -15.39 -1.98
C PHE A 59 -3.57 -13.88 -2.10
N LEU A 60 -2.89 -13.22 -3.04
CA LEU A 60 -3.12 -11.81 -3.39
C LEU A 60 -3.19 -11.68 -4.92
N LEU A 61 -4.33 -11.27 -5.43
CA LEU A 61 -4.59 -10.99 -6.84
C LEU A 61 -5.38 -9.70 -6.97
N PHE A 62 -4.97 -8.82 -7.86
CA PHE A 62 -5.62 -7.54 -8.17
C PHE A 62 -5.91 -7.45 -9.68
N ASN A 63 -6.70 -8.40 -10.21
CA ASN A 63 -7.04 -8.41 -11.63
C ASN A 63 -8.11 -7.35 -11.94
N ILE A 64 -7.63 -6.19 -12.42
CA ILE A 64 -8.49 -5.04 -12.74
C ILE A 64 -9.28 -5.30 -14.02
N ILE A 65 -8.72 -6.04 -14.98
CA ILE A 65 -9.34 -6.32 -16.29
C ILE A 65 -10.57 -7.20 -16.11
N GLU A 66 -10.41 -8.28 -15.36
CA GLU A 66 -11.52 -9.22 -15.05
C GLU A 66 -12.35 -8.75 -13.84
N ARG A 67 -11.96 -7.66 -13.20
CA ARG A 67 -12.60 -7.13 -11.97
C ARG A 67 -12.67 -8.17 -10.86
N ARG A 68 -11.62 -8.97 -10.73
CA ARG A 68 -11.50 -10.03 -9.74
C ARG A 68 -10.35 -9.69 -8.79
N PHE A 69 -10.66 -9.65 -7.51
CA PHE A 69 -9.69 -9.34 -6.46
C PHE A 69 -9.67 -10.49 -5.46
N ASN A 70 -8.49 -11.04 -5.18
CA ASN A 70 -8.33 -12.00 -4.09
C ASN A 70 -7.46 -11.35 -2.99
N ILE A 71 -7.96 -11.34 -1.77
CA ILE A 71 -7.26 -10.83 -0.61
C ILE A 71 -7.21 -11.96 0.44
N PHE A 72 -6.00 -12.40 0.77
CA PHE A 72 -5.77 -13.57 1.64
C PHE A 72 -6.45 -14.86 1.17
N GLY A 73 -6.56 -15.04 -0.17
CA GLY A 73 -7.25 -16.18 -0.77
C GLY A 73 -8.76 -16.04 -0.89
N PHE A 74 -9.37 -15.03 -0.25
CA PHE A 74 -10.80 -14.78 -0.37
C PHE A 74 -11.11 -13.93 -1.61
N PRO A 75 -12.04 -14.36 -2.49
CA PRO A 75 -12.42 -13.61 -3.66
C PRO A 75 -13.37 -12.47 -3.31
N PHE A 76 -13.08 -11.29 -3.84
CA PHE A 76 -13.94 -10.12 -3.79
C PHE A 76 -14.40 -9.75 -5.18
N TRP A 77 -15.69 -9.51 -5.31
CA TRP A 77 -16.35 -9.15 -6.55
C TRP A 77 -16.69 -7.65 -6.59
N PRO A 78 -17.01 -7.09 -7.76
CA PRO A 78 -17.42 -5.68 -7.86
C PRO A 78 -18.56 -5.28 -6.93
N GLN A 79 -19.42 -6.21 -6.54
CA GLN A 79 -20.51 -5.99 -5.60
C GLN A 79 -20.02 -5.70 -4.17
N ASP A 80 -18.85 -6.20 -3.82
CA ASP A 80 -18.20 -5.99 -2.51
C ASP A 80 -17.34 -4.71 -2.49
N PHE A 81 -17.43 -3.85 -3.54
CA PHE A 81 -16.61 -2.65 -3.68
C PHE A 81 -16.70 -1.71 -2.48
N TYR A 82 -17.84 -1.67 -1.79
CA TYR A 82 -18.02 -0.89 -0.57
C TYR A 82 -17.06 -1.31 0.56
N LEU A 83 -16.74 -2.61 0.68
CA LEU A 83 -15.74 -3.11 1.63
C LEU A 83 -14.33 -2.63 1.27
N PHE A 84 -14.03 -2.60 -0.03
CA PHE A 84 -12.74 -2.09 -0.52
C PHE A 84 -12.60 -0.59 -0.23
N VAL A 85 -13.63 0.22 -0.51
CA VAL A 85 -13.64 1.65 -0.21
C VAL A 85 -13.50 1.90 1.30
N LEU A 86 -14.23 1.15 2.12
CA LEU A 86 -14.13 1.26 3.58
C LEU A 86 -12.72 0.90 4.08
N SER A 87 -12.12 -0.17 3.53
CA SER A 87 -10.75 -0.58 3.86
C SER A 87 -9.73 0.48 3.47
N LEU A 88 -9.92 1.16 2.33
CA LEU A 88 -9.08 2.27 1.90
C LEU A 88 -9.19 3.46 2.85
N ILE A 89 -10.40 3.82 3.28
CA ILE A 89 -10.63 4.89 4.26
C ILE A 89 -9.95 4.54 5.59
N ILE A 90 -10.10 3.30 6.07
CA ILE A 90 -9.42 2.80 7.27
C ILE A 90 -7.90 2.94 7.11
N GLY A 91 -7.35 2.56 5.96
CA GLY A 91 -5.93 2.71 5.66
C GLY A 91 -5.46 4.16 5.73
N VAL A 92 -6.23 5.10 5.17
CA VAL A 92 -5.92 6.54 5.25
C VAL A 92 -5.94 7.04 6.69
N VAL A 93 -6.99 6.73 7.46
CA VAL A 93 -7.10 7.14 8.88
C VAL A 93 -5.98 6.52 9.73
N PHE A 94 -5.63 5.26 9.48
CA PHE A 94 -4.50 4.58 10.13
C PHE A 94 -3.18 5.31 9.85
N ILE A 95 -2.92 5.65 8.58
CA ILE A 95 -1.72 6.39 8.18
C ILE A 95 -1.67 7.78 8.84
N LEU A 96 -2.80 8.49 8.92
CA LEU A 96 -2.89 9.78 9.58
C LEU A 96 -2.57 9.66 11.07
N LEU A 97 -3.20 8.72 11.78
CA LEU A 97 -2.94 8.47 13.20
C LEU A 97 -1.48 8.11 13.44
N PHE A 98 -0.95 7.18 12.63
CA PHE A 98 0.43 6.71 12.75
C PHE A 98 1.42 7.85 12.53
N THR A 99 1.16 8.74 11.57
CA THR A 99 2.02 9.89 11.27
C THR A 99 2.01 10.91 12.40
N VAL A 100 0.84 11.23 12.95
CA VAL A 100 0.72 12.17 14.07
C VAL A 100 1.43 11.65 15.32
N ALA A 101 1.37 10.34 15.58
CA ALA A 101 2.00 9.72 16.75
C ALA A 101 3.51 9.50 16.57
N PHE A 102 3.91 8.91 15.45
CA PHE A 102 5.25 8.36 15.22
C PHE A 102 5.99 9.00 14.02
N GLY A 103 5.50 10.12 13.54
CA GLY A 103 6.13 10.81 12.42
C GLY A 103 6.25 9.95 11.17
N ARG A 104 7.40 10.02 10.51
CA ARG A 104 7.66 9.36 9.21
C ARG A 104 8.32 7.98 9.33
N ILE A 105 8.11 7.25 10.43
CA ILE A 105 8.71 5.91 10.62
C ILE A 105 8.28 4.95 9.49
N PHE A 106 7.01 5.01 9.07
CA PHE A 106 6.52 4.22 7.94
C PHE A 106 7.37 4.42 6.68
N CYS A 107 7.73 5.67 6.35
CA CYS A 107 8.56 6.00 5.19
C CYS A 107 9.95 5.34 5.25
N GLY A 108 10.56 5.30 6.42
CA GLY A 108 11.91 4.76 6.58
C GLY A 108 11.97 3.24 6.71
N TRP A 109 10.90 2.57 7.15
CA TRP A 109 10.94 1.17 7.55
C TRP A 109 10.06 0.23 6.71
N VAL A 110 8.89 0.71 6.27
CA VAL A 110 7.85 -0.13 5.64
C VAL A 110 7.60 0.25 4.18
N CYS A 111 7.81 1.53 3.82
CA CYS A 111 7.51 2.02 2.48
C CYS A 111 8.33 1.26 1.41
N PRO A 112 7.67 0.70 0.38
CA PRO A 112 8.35 -0.05 -0.68
C PRO A 112 9.44 0.75 -1.37
N GLN A 113 9.22 2.05 -1.64
CA GLN A 113 10.21 2.93 -2.26
C GLN A 113 11.53 2.93 -1.47
N THR A 114 11.46 3.08 -0.15
CA THR A 114 12.66 3.12 0.69
C THR A 114 13.29 1.75 0.87
N ILE A 115 12.47 0.67 0.94
CA ILE A 115 12.97 -0.70 1.03
C ILE A 115 13.75 -1.06 -0.23
N PHE A 116 13.17 -0.88 -1.42
CA PHE A 116 13.87 -1.17 -2.67
C PHE A 116 15.11 -0.30 -2.81
N LEU A 117 15.01 1.02 -2.61
CA LEU A 117 16.14 1.93 -2.75
C LEU A 117 17.31 1.55 -1.82
N GLU A 118 17.05 1.40 -0.52
CA GLU A 118 18.10 1.24 0.49
C GLU A 118 18.58 -0.19 0.67
N MET A 119 17.67 -1.17 0.59
CA MET A 119 17.97 -2.56 0.91
C MET A 119 18.23 -3.44 -0.31
N VAL A 120 17.91 -2.96 -1.51
CA VAL A 120 18.15 -3.66 -2.77
C VAL A 120 19.17 -2.86 -3.60
N PHE A 121 18.78 -1.75 -4.18
CA PHE A 121 19.58 -1.02 -5.14
C PHE A 121 20.87 -0.42 -4.55
N ARG A 122 20.81 0.25 -3.40
CA ARG A 122 22.04 0.79 -2.76
C ARG A 122 23.01 -0.28 -2.29
N ARG A 123 22.53 -1.49 -1.98
CA ARG A 123 23.43 -2.61 -1.67
C ARG A 123 24.23 -3.05 -2.88
N VAL A 124 23.61 -3.06 -4.05
CA VAL A 124 24.30 -3.32 -5.32
C VAL A 124 25.36 -2.23 -5.58
N GLU A 125 25.01 -0.96 -5.32
CA GLU A 125 25.99 0.14 -5.43
C GLU A 125 27.18 -0.05 -4.50
N TYR A 126 26.94 -0.35 -3.23
CA TYR A 126 28.03 -0.59 -2.26
C TYR A 126 28.89 -1.79 -2.64
N ALA A 127 28.33 -2.81 -3.29
CA ALA A 127 29.07 -3.98 -3.72
C ALA A 127 29.96 -3.69 -4.95
N ILE A 128 29.50 -2.87 -5.90
CA ILE A 128 30.18 -2.63 -7.18
C ILE A 128 31.07 -1.39 -7.12
N GLU A 129 30.53 -0.27 -6.62
CA GLU A 129 31.20 1.04 -6.62
C GLU A 129 31.93 1.32 -5.31
N GLY A 130 31.60 0.57 -4.24
CA GLY A 130 32.15 0.75 -2.90
C GLY A 130 31.35 1.72 -2.02
N ASP A 131 31.95 2.14 -0.90
CA ASP A 131 31.30 3.06 0.05
C ASP A 131 31.38 4.52 -0.45
N ARG A 132 30.74 5.46 0.26
CA ARG A 132 30.60 6.89 -0.05
C ARG A 132 31.81 7.50 -0.78
N ASN A 133 33.01 7.39 -0.19
CA ASN A 133 34.21 8.03 -0.72
C ASN A 133 34.64 7.41 -2.07
N ALA A 134 34.48 6.11 -2.23
CA ALA A 134 34.79 5.40 -3.47
C ALA A 134 33.81 5.81 -4.58
N GLN A 135 32.52 5.91 -4.27
CA GLN A 135 31.48 6.38 -5.22
C GLN A 135 31.74 7.81 -5.68
N MET A 136 32.04 8.72 -4.74
CA MET A 136 32.38 10.13 -5.05
C MET A 136 33.64 10.25 -5.92
N LYS A 137 34.66 9.42 -5.64
CA LYS A 137 35.89 9.37 -6.45
C LYS A 137 35.61 8.85 -7.85
N LEU A 138 34.82 7.75 -7.96
CA LEU A 138 34.43 7.15 -9.25
C LEU A 138 33.65 8.13 -10.13
N ASP A 139 32.74 8.92 -9.53
CA ASP A 139 31.94 9.86 -10.29
C ASP A 139 32.73 11.08 -10.79
N LYS A 140 33.74 11.54 -10.02
CA LYS A 140 34.60 12.68 -10.38
C LYS A 140 35.67 12.31 -11.40
N GLN A 141 36.09 11.03 -11.49
CA GLN A 141 37.11 10.61 -12.45
C GLN A 141 36.58 10.65 -13.88
N GLU A 142 37.49 10.81 -14.87
CA GLU A 142 37.16 10.73 -16.28
C GLU A 142 36.69 9.32 -16.68
N TRP A 143 36.03 9.21 -17.84
CA TRP A 143 35.55 7.94 -18.34
C TRP A 143 36.74 7.05 -18.75
N ASN A 144 37.00 6.03 -17.95
CA ASN A 144 38.01 5.02 -18.17
C ASN A 144 37.41 3.60 -18.10
N ALA A 145 38.16 2.59 -18.44
CA ALA A 145 37.69 1.21 -18.46
C ALA A 145 37.12 0.74 -17.11
N GLU A 146 37.68 1.21 -16.00
CA GLU A 146 37.15 0.90 -14.66
C GLU A 146 35.78 1.50 -14.44
N LYS A 147 35.61 2.79 -14.77
CA LYS A 147 34.30 3.51 -14.62
C LYS A 147 33.25 2.89 -15.52
N ILE A 148 33.57 2.62 -16.79
CA ILE A 148 32.66 1.98 -17.75
C ILE A 148 32.22 0.61 -17.22
N ARG A 149 33.17 -0.24 -16.78
CA ARG A 149 32.85 -1.57 -16.24
C ARG A 149 31.93 -1.48 -14.99
N LYS A 150 32.29 -0.66 -14.01
CA LYS A 150 31.51 -0.54 -12.76
C LYS A 150 30.12 0.06 -12.99
N LYS A 151 30.01 1.15 -13.76
CA LYS A 151 28.73 1.78 -14.09
C LYS A 151 27.87 0.90 -14.97
N GLY A 152 28.44 0.27 -16.00
CA GLY A 152 27.74 -0.65 -16.89
C GLY A 152 27.20 -1.86 -16.14
N LEU A 153 28.03 -2.49 -15.28
CA LEU A 153 27.58 -3.61 -14.46
C LEU A 153 26.46 -3.20 -13.49
N LYS A 154 26.58 -2.04 -12.85
CA LYS A 154 25.52 -1.51 -11.98
C LYS A 154 24.21 -1.32 -12.75
N TRP A 155 24.23 -0.65 -13.89
CA TRP A 155 23.05 -0.38 -14.70
C TRP A 155 22.39 -1.67 -15.20
N PHE A 156 23.21 -2.63 -15.63
CA PHE A 156 22.72 -3.95 -16.05
C PHE A 156 22.02 -4.68 -14.90
N ILE A 157 22.63 -4.75 -13.72
CA ILE A 157 22.01 -5.40 -12.55
C ILE A 157 20.74 -4.66 -12.10
N PHE A 158 20.75 -3.33 -12.14
CA PHE A 158 19.56 -2.53 -11.83
C PHE A 158 18.40 -2.84 -12.78
N PHE A 159 18.70 -2.96 -14.08
CA PHE A 159 17.70 -3.33 -15.08
C PHE A 159 17.17 -4.75 -14.84
N MET A 160 18.02 -5.71 -14.56
CA MET A 160 17.61 -7.09 -14.27
C MET A 160 16.70 -7.18 -13.02
N ILE A 161 17.08 -6.48 -11.95
CA ILE A 161 16.25 -6.41 -10.74
C ILE A 161 14.89 -5.74 -11.06
N SER A 162 14.90 -4.65 -11.80
CA SER A 162 13.67 -3.95 -12.21
C SER A 162 12.77 -4.86 -13.05
N PHE A 163 13.35 -5.63 -13.97
CA PHE A 163 12.61 -6.59 -14.79
C PHE A 163 11.99 -7.71 -13.96
N ILE A 164 12.73 -8.28 -13.00
CA ILE A 164 12.20 -9.30 -12.09
C ILE A 164 11.05 -8.74 -11.23
N VAL A 165 11.23 -7.57 -10.64
CA VAL A 165 10.20 -6.91 -9.84
C VAL A 165 8.94 -6.63 -10.66
N SER A 166 9.11 -6.21 -11.91
CA SER A 166 8.01 -5.95 -12.84
C SER A 166 7.23 -7.21 -13.19
N ASN A 167 7.90 -8.35 -13.40
CA ASN A 167 7.25 -9.63 -13.61
C ASN A 167 6.45 -10.09 -12.38
N VAL A 168 7.03 -9.95 -11.18
CA VAL A 168 6.32 -10.27 -9.93
C VAL A 168 5.11 -9.35 -9.75
N PHE A 169 5.25 -8.06 -10.06
CA PHE A 169 4.13 -7.13 -10.02
C PHE A 169 3.03 -7.49 -11.03
N LEU A 170 3.42 -7.91 -12.24
CA LEU A 170 2.48 -8.40 -13.25
C LEU A 170 1.73 -9.65 -12.76
N ALA A 171 2.38 -10.55 -12.00
CA ALA A 171 1.72 -11.71 -11.39
C ALA A 171 0.61 -11.33 -10.39
N TYR A 172 0.69 -10.16 -9.75
CA TYR A 172 -0.41 -9.64 -8.94
C TYR A 172 -1.60 -9.15 -9.78
N LEU A 173 -1.36 -8.72 -11.03
CA LEU A 173 -2.38 -8.12 -11.89
C LEU A 173 -3.11 -9.15 -12.74
N ILE A 174 -2.38 -10.06 -13.40
CA ILE A 174 -2.97 -11.05 -14.31
C ILE A 174 -3.11 -12.45 -13.69
N GLY A 175 -2.46 -12.68 -12.56
CA GLY A 175 -2.35 -13.99 -11.92
C GLY A 175 -1.06 -14.71 -12.26
N SER A 176 -0.54 -15.48 -11.30
CA SER A 176 0.72 -16.23 -11.46
C SER A 176 0.62 -17.33 -12.52
N ASP A 177 -0.53 -18.01 -12.63
CA ASP A 177 -0.72 -19.06 -13.63
C ASP A 177 -0.75 -18.49 -15.05
N GLN A 178 -1.51 -17.41 -15.25
CA GLN A 178 -1.59 -16.73 -16.53
C GLN A 178 -0.22 -16.21 -16.96
N LEU A 179 0.53 -15.59 -16.02
CA LEU A 179 1.89 -15.14 -16.29
C LEU A 179 2.79 -16.29 -16.77
N LEU A 180 2.72 -17.46 -16.13
CA LEU A 180 3.54 -18.61 -16.52
C LEU A 180 3.15 -19.14 -17.90
N VAL A 181 1.87 -19.10 -18.26
CA VAL A 181 1.40 -19.45 -19.61
C VAL A 181 1.95 -18.45 -20.63
N GLU A 182 1.83 -17.15 -20.39
CA GLU A 182 2.32 -16.12 -21.31
C GLU A 182 3.85 -16.17 -21.51
N ILE A 183 4.61 -16.50 -20.45
CA ILE A 183 6.07 -16.70 -20.55
C ILE A 183 6.39 -17.92 -21.44
N LYS A 184 5.63 -19.04 -21.32
CA LYS A 184 5.85 -20.25 -22.12
C LYS A 184 5.47 -20.05 -23.59
N GLU A 185 4.40 -19.33 -23.86
CA GLU A 185 3.93 -19.05 -25.23
C GLU A 185 4.78 -18.01 -25.95
N GLY A 186 5.52 -17.20 -25.20
CA GLY A 186 6.45 -16.22 -25.69
C GLY A 186 5.87 -14.82 -25.96
N PRO A 187 6.74 -13.79 -26.04
CA PRO A 187 6.33 -12.41 -26.10
C PRO A 187 5.57 -12.00 -27.38
N LEU A 188 5.77 -12.74 -28.49
CA LEU A 188 5.11 -12.41 -29.76
C LEU A 188 3.61 -12.71 -29.75
N LYS A 189 3.16 -13.70 -28.96
CA LYS A 189 1.73 -14.02 -28.84
C LYS A 189 0.99 -13.06 -27.92
N HIS A 190 1.70 -12.51 -26.92
CA HIS A 190 1.16 -11.61 -25.89
C HIS A 190 1.83 -10.23 -25.94
N LEU A 191 1.89 -9.64 -27.13
CA LEU A 191 2.65 -8.40 -27.38
C LEU A 191 2.21 -7.25 -26.48
N ASN A 192 0.91 -7.09 -26.24
CA ASN A 192 0.39 -6.01 -25.39
C ASN A 192 0.88 -6.11 -23.96
N THR A 193 0.82 -7.31 -23.36
CA THR A 193 1.33 -7.57 -22.00
C THR A 193 2.83 -7.36 -21.94
N PHE A 194 3.56 -7.82 -22.95
CA PHE A 194 5.02 -7.66 -23.02
C PHE A 194 5.44 -6.19 -23.15
N VAL A 195 4.77 -5.41 -23.98
CA VAL A 195 5.03 -3.95 -24.10
C VAL A 195 4.71 -3.24 -22.79
N ALA A 196 3.58 -3.55 -22.14
CA ALA A 196 3.24 -3.00 -20.84
C ALA A 196 4.29 -3.34 -19.77
N LEU A 197 4.79 -4.59 -19.76
CA LEU A 197 5.87 -5.02 -18.88
C LEU A 197 7.15 -4.22 -19.11
N LEU A 198 7.55 -3.98 -20.37
CA LEU A 198 8.75 -3.21 -20.69
C LEU A 198 8.61 -1.74 -20.29
N ILE A 199 7.44 -1.13 -20.51
CA ILE A 199 7.16 0.24 -20.07
C ILE A 199 7.27 0.32 -18.55
N PHE A 200 6.61 -0.57 -17.82
CA PHE A 200 6.66 -0.58 -16.36
C PHE A 200 8.09 -0.82 -15.85
N THR A 201 8.84 -1.76 -16.45
CA THR A 201 10.26 -2.01 -16.13
C THR A 201 11.10 -0.75 -16.33
N SER A 202 10.89 -0.04 -17.42
CA SER A 202 11.65 1.18 -17.75
C SER A 202 11.35 2.31 -16.75
N VAL A 203 10.09 2.49 -16.39
CA VAL A 203 9.67 3.48 -15.38
C VAL A 203 10.24 3.10 -14.01
N PHE A 204 10.14 1.83 -13.61
CA PHE A 204 10.68 1.34 -12.35
C PHE A 204 12.21 1.51 -12.30
N TYR A 205 12.90 1.13 -13.36
CA TYR A 205 14.34 1.35 -13.50
C TYR A 205 14.71 2.83 -13.37
N PHE A 206 14.02 3.73 -14.09
CA PHE A 206 14.24 5.18 -14.01
C PHE A 206 14.09 5.70 -12.58
N VAL A 207 13.04 5.27 -11.88
CA VAL A 207 12.77 5.66 -10.49
C VAL A 207 13.94 5.30 -9.57
N PHE A 208 14.51 4.10 -9.68
CA PHE A 208 15.56 3.64 -8.77
C PHE A 208 16.98 3.94 -9.25
N ALA A 209 17.21 4.05 -10.56
CA ALA A 209 18.52 4.39 -11.10
C ALA A 209 18.81 5.89 -11.08
N TRP A 210 17.79 6.71 -11.42
CA TRP A 210 17.98 8.16 -11.57
C TRP A 210 17.17 8.98 -10.58
N PHE A 211 15.87 8.77 -10.40
CA PHE A 211 15.01 9.63 -9.57
C PHE A 211 15.24 9.42 -8.07
N ARG A 212 15.34 8.19 -7.59
CA ARG A 212 15.82 7.75 -6.26
C ARG A 212 15.09 8.44 -5.09
N GLU A 213 15.86 9.11 -4.21
CA GLU A 213 15.36 9.86 -3.04
C GLU A 213 14.45 11.03 -3.42
N GLN A 214 14.50 11.54 -4.64
CA GLN A 214 13.63 12.62 -5.12
C GLN A 214 12.15 12.21 -5.11
N VAL A 215 11.84 10.92 -5.27
CA VAL A 215 10.48 10.42 -5.10
C VAL A 215 9.92 10.84 -3.74
N CYS A 216 10.68 10.62 -2.66
CA CYS A 216 10.24 10.88 -1.29
C CYS A 216 10.18 12.39 -0.96
N ILE A 217 11.04 13.19 -1.60
CA ILE A 217 11.22 14.61 -1.29
C ILE A 217 10.28 15.48 -2.13
N ILE A 218 10.16 15.18 -3.42
CA ILE A 218 9.46 16.04 -4.40
C ILE A 218 8.14 15.43 -4.85
N ALA A 219 8.15 14.17 -5.30
CA ALA A 219 7.02 13.58 -6.00
C ALA A 219 5.95 12.99 -5.07
N CYS A 220 6.34 12.49 -3.89
CA CYS A 220 5.40 11.80 -2.99
C CYS A 220 4.46 12.79 -2.29
N PRO A 221 3.15 12.78 -2.60
CA PRO A 221 2.20 13.69 -1.95
C PRO A 221 2.08 13.40 -0.45
N TYR A 222 2.20 12.13 -0.05
CA TYR A 222 2.20 11.72 1.35
C TYR A 222 3.39 12.32 2.12
N GLY A 223 4.57 12.38 1.52
CA GLY A 223 5.74 13.00 2.12
C GLY A 223 5.53 14.48 2.47
N ARG A 224 4.80 15.21 1.65
CA ARG A 224 4.44 16.62 1.90
C ARG A 224 3.32 16.77 2.92
N LEU A 225 2.27 15.94 2.81
CA LEU A 225 1.14 15.94 3.75
C LEU A 225 1.61 15.68 5.19
N GLN A 226 2.57 14.78 5.37
CA GLN A 226 3.14 14.48 6.69
C GLN A 226 3.73 15.70 7.38
N GLY A 227 4.38 16.60 6.64
CA GLY A 227 4.94 17.82 7.22
C GLY A 227 3.90 18.70 7.91
N VAL A 228 2.67 18.72 7.39
CA VAL A 228 1.53 19.47 7.97
C VAL A 228 0.93 18.72 9.17
N LEU A 229 1.06 17.39 9.21
CA LEU A 229 0.49 16.55 10.27
C LEU A 229 1.37 16.48 11.53
N LEU A 230 2.69 16.68 11.39
CA LEU A 230 3.63 16.67 12.50
C LEU A 230 3.40 17.85 13.43
N ASP A 231 3.49 17.59 14.73
CA ASP A 231 3.50 18.60 15.78
C ASP A 231 4.67 18.38 16.75
N ASN A 232 4.87 19.30 17.68
CA ASN A 232 5.97 19.24 18.65
C ASN A 232 5.90 18.03 19.61
N LYS A 233 4.77 17.29 19.60
CA LYS A 233 4.53 16.08 20.41
C LYS A 233 4.72 14.79 19.60
N SER A 234 4.85 14.88 18.29
CA SER A 234 5.10 13.73 17.43
C SER A 234 6.48 13.15 17.67
N ILE A 235 6.58 11.82 17.80
CA ILE A 235 7.87 11.13 17.94
C ILE A 235 8.56 11.09 16.58
N VAL A 236 9.75 11.66 16.52
CA VAL A 236 10.60 11.64 15.31
C VAL A 236 12.03 11.26 15.69
N VAL A 237 12.87 10.98 14.70
CA VAL A 237 14.31 10.93 14.94
C VAL A 237 14.81 12.34 15.15
N ALA A 238 15.21 12.66 16.37
CA ALA A 238 15.59 14.00 16.77
C ALA A 238 17.00 14.04 17.38
N TYR A 239 17.68 15.15 17.16
CA TYR A 239 18.93 15.49 17.81
C TYR A 239 18.63 16.24 19.11
N ASP A 240 19.17 15.75 20.21
CA ASP A 240 19.07 16.42 21.51
C ASP A 240 20.01 17.62 21.57
N TYR A 241 19.51 18.77 21.12
CA TYR A 241 20.30 20.00 21.05
C TYR A 241 20.70 20.50 22.42
N LYS A 242 19.91 20.30 23.50
CA LYS A 242 20.26 20.70 24.84
C LYS A 242 21.51 19.99 25.35
N ARG A 243 21.56 18.67 25.09
CA ARG A 243 22.71 17.86 25.45
C ARG A 243 23.86 18.06 24.46
N GLY A 244 23.54 18.20 23.19
CA GLY A 244 24.53 18.20 22.10
C GLY A 244 25.29 19.51 21.94
N GLU A 245 24.68 20.64 22.32
CA GLU A 245 25.30 21.97 22.17
C GLU A 245 25.84 22.51 23.46
N GLY A 246 25.24 22.18 24.63
CA GLY A 246 25.65 22.75 25.92
C GLY A 246 25.56 24.28 25.90
N GLU A 247 26.33 24.96 26.76
CA GLU A 247 26.41 26.43 26.84
C GLU A 247 27.33 27.01 25.76
N ASN A 248 28.43 26.29 25.42
CA ASN A 248 29.49 26.76 24.52
C ASN A 248 29.40 26.18 23.11
N GLY A 249 28.28 25.54 22.78
CA GLY A 249 28.01 24.95 21.45
C GLY A 249 28.78 23.65 21.17
N ARG A 250 28.72 23.26 19.88
CA ARG A 250 29.40 22.07 19.36
C ARG A 250 30.88 22.33 19.16
N LYS A 251 31.77 21.49 19.72
CA LYS A 251 33.22 21.59 19.53
C LYS A 251 33.84 20.26 19.18
N LYS A 252 34.93 20.29 18.40
CA LYS A 252 35.71 19.10 18.04
C LYS A 252 36.21 18.39 19.28
N PHE A 253 36.26 17.06 19.22
CA PHE A 253 36.75 16.22 20.31
C PHE A 253 38.24 16.44 20.56
N ARG A 254 38.59 16.63 21.84
CA ARG A 254 39.97 16.64 22.33
C ARG A 254 40.12 15.53 23.37
N LYS A 255 41.20 14.79 23.31
CA LYS A 255 41.49 13.70 24.25
C LYS A 255 41.74 14.30 25.62
N ASN A 256 41.18 13.68 26.68
CA ASN A 256 41.28 14.12 28.08
C ASN A 256 40.59 15.48 28.42
N GLU A 257 39.64 15.92 27.59
CA GLU A 257 38.85 17.12 27.88
C GLU A 257 37.62 16.75 28.73
N ASP A 258 37.47 17.44 29.88
CA ASP A 258 36.18 17.39 30.61
C ASP A 258 35.21 18.39 29.98
N ARG A 259 34.43 17.89 29.05
CA ARG A 259 33.47 18.68 28.26
C ARG A 259 32.38 19.31 29.11
N LYS A 260 31.97 18.67 30.23
CA LYS A 260 30.95 19.20 31.13
C LYS A 260 31.47 20.36 31.91
N ALA A 261 32.69 20.26 32.45
CA ALA A 261 33.33 21.37 33.18
C ALA A 261 33.56 22.60 32.29
N LEU A 262 33.75 22.37 30.98
CA LEU A 262 33.96 23.45 30.00
C LEU A 262 32.65 23.95 29.38
N GLY A 263 31.47 23.48 29.80
CA GLY A 263 30.19 23.84 29.20
C GLY A 263 30.01 23.42 27.72
N ASN A 264 30.90 22.54 27.20
CA ASN A 264 30.84 22.08 25.82
C ASN A 264 29.78 20.99 25.66
N GLY A 265 29.01 21.03 24.56
CA GLY A 265 28.03 20.01 24.25
C GLY A 265 28.67 18.65 23.91
N ASP A 266 27.89 17.57 24.02
CA ASP A 266 28.34 16.22 23.72
C ASP A 266 28.56 15.99 22.19
N CYS A 267 28.04 16.87 21.33
CA CYS A 267 28.29 16.79 19.88
C CYS A 267 29.72 17.24 19.56
N ILE A 268 30.50 16.31 18.96
CA ILE A 268 31.89 16.56 18.56
C ILE A 268 32.05 17.05 17.12
N ASP A 269 30.99 17.44 16.48
CA ASP A 269 30.94 17.96 15.11
C ASP A 269 31.61 17.08 14.05
N CYS A 270 31.42 15.76 14.15
CA CYS A 270 32.04 14.75 13.27
C CYS A 270 31.32 14.51 11.96
N PHE A 271 30.14 15.06 11.74
CA PHE A 271 29.29 14.92 10.55
C PHE A 271 28.93 13.48 10.15
N GLN A 272 29.16 12.46 10.98
CA GLN A 272 28.81 11.09 10.61
C GLN A 272 27.30 10.89 10.44
N CYS A 273 26.47 11.60 11.22
CA CYS A 273 25.01 11.61 11.07
C CYS A 273 24.55 12.17 9.72
N VAL A 274 25.27 13.16 9.18
CA VAL A 274 25.00 13.74 7.86
C VAL A 274 25.49 12.79 6.76
N HIS A 275 26.69 12.23 6.91
CA HIS A 275 27.27 11.34 5.90
C HIS A 275 26.49 10.04 5.69
N VAL A 276 25.79 9.55 6.72
CA VAL A 276 24.98 8.31 6.62
C VAL A 276 23.54 8.59 6.15
N CYS A 277 23.14 9.87 6.08
CA CYS A 277 21.76 10.24 5.76
C CYS A 277 21.42 9.95 4.29
N PRO A 278 20.37 9.15 4.01
CA PRO A 278 19.97 8.83 2.65
C PRO A 278 19.37 10.01 1.88
N THR A 279 18.86 11.01 2.58
CA THR A 279 18.28 12.24 2.00
C THR A 279 19.19 13.45 2.10
N ASN A 280 20.45 13.24 2.55
CA ASN A 280 21.50 14.26 2.63
C ASN A 280 21.17 15.48 3.51
N ILE A 281 20.38 15.27 4.58
CA ILE A 281 20.04 16.33 5.54
C ILE A 281 21.02 16.37 6.72
N ASP A 282 21.14 17.52 7.35
CA ASP A 282 21.80 17.67 8.65
C ASP A 282 20.76 17.65 9.78
N ILE A 283 20.64 16.50 10.44
CA ILE A 283 19.67 16.30 11.53
C ILE A 283 19.90 17.22 12.72
N ARG A 284 21.10 17.81 12.87
CA ARG A 284 21.43 18.71 13.95
C ARG A 284 20.73 20.06 13.83
N ASN A 285 20.23 20.39 12.65
CA ASN A 285 19.45 21.61 12.43
C ASN A 285 17.98 21.47 12.87
N GLY A 286 17.62 20.35 13.54
CA GLY A 286 16.26 20.08 14.00
C GLY A 286 15.43 19.25 13.02
N THR A 287 14.13 19.24 13.25
CA THR A 287 13.18 18.46 12.43
C THR A 287 13.07 19.04 11.03
N GLN A 288 13.30 18.22 10.01
CA GLN A 288 13.24 18.58 8.59
C GLN A 288 12.26 17.69 7.84
N LEU A 289 11.57 18.26 6.83
CA LEU A 289 10.56 17.57 6.04
C LEU A 289 11.11 16.40 5.23
N GLU A 290 12.39 16.45 4.86
CA GLU A 290 13.07 15.41 4.09
C GLU A 290 13.48 14.20 4.94
N CYS A 291 13.41 14.32 6.28
CA CYS A 291 13.73 13.21 7.16
C CYS A 291 12.70 12.09 7.05
N VAL A 292 13.14 10.90 6.65
CA VAL A 292 12.29 9.71 6.54
C VAL A 292 12.33 8.81 7.79
N ASN A 293 12.89 9.29 8.91
CA ASN A 293 13.03 8.54 10.15
C ASN A 293 13.71 7.15 10.00
N CYS A 294 14.68 7.05 9.11
CA CYS A 294 15.36 5.79 8.78
C CYS A 294 16.34 5.30 9.86
N THR A 295 16.59 6.09 10.90
CA THR A 295 17.45 5.78 12.07
C THR A 295 18.94 5.58 11.82
N ALA A 296 19.42 5.73 10.59
CA ALA A 296 20.85 5.53 10.28
C ALA A 296 21.76 6.50 11.05
N CYS A 297 21.30 7.75 11.28
CA CYS A 297 22.02 8.74 12.05
C CYS A 297 22.12 8.39 13.55
N ILE A 298 21.13 7.68 14.12
CA ILE A 298 21.18 7.19 15.51
C ILE A 298 22.35 6.21 15.64
N ASP A 299 22.38 5.19 14.80
CA ASP A 299 23.44 4.17 14.84
C ASP A 299 24.83 4.78 14.61
N ALA A 300 24.97 5.71 13.66
CA ALA A 300 26.24 6.35 13.35
C ALA A 300 26.72 7.26 14.50
N CYS A 301 25.79 7.99 15.15
CA CYS A 301 26.11 8.83 16.30
C CYS A 301 26.47 7.99 17.52
N ASP A 302 25.70 6.95 17.82
CA ASP A 302 25.97 6.04 18.94
C ASP A 302 27.35 5.36 18.83
N GLU A 303 27.77 4.98 17.62
CA GLU A 303 29.11 4.42 17.36
C GLU A 303 30.21 5.44 17.75
N VAL A 304 30.01 6.70 17.37
CA VAL A 304 30.97 7.78 17.69
C VAL A 304 30.97 8.09 19.19
N MET A 305 29.77 8.19 19.82
CA MET A 305 29.65 8.46 21.26
C MET A 305 30.38 7.39 22.08
N VAL A 306 30.21 6.11 21.75
CA VAL A 306 30.91 5.01 22.42
C VAL A 306 32.43 5.11 22.25
N LYS A 307 32.93 5.40 21.04
CA LYS A 307 34.35 5.58 20.78
C LYS A 307 34.97 6.77 21.53
N SER A 308 34.17 7.78 21.82
CA SER A 308 34.57 8.96 22.55
C SER A 308 34.34 8.87 24.07
N GLY A 309 33.89 7.70 24.57
CA GLY A 309 33.58 7.51 26.00
C GLY A 309 32.34 8.25 26.50
N MET A 310 31.47 8.70 25.59
CA MET A 310 30.26 9.45 25.89
C MET A 310 29.00 8.57 25.87
N PRO A 311 27.97 8.91 26.64
CA PRO A 311 26.73 8.12 26.65
C PRO A 311 25.99 8.22 25.33
N LYS A 312 25.38 7.10 24.91
CA LYS A 312 24.56 6.98 23.68
C LYS A 312 23.30 7.88 23.75
N GLY A 313 22.58 7.94 22.63
CA GLY A 313 21.26 8.57 22.56
C GLY A 313 21.29 10.09 22.39
N LEU A 314 22.37 10.63 21.84
CA LEU A 314 22.43 12.05 21.44
C LEU A 314 21.48 12.31 20.26
N ILE A 315 21.34 11.34 19.36
CA ILE A 315 20.27 11.29 18.37
C ILE A 315 19.41 10.09 18.75
N ARG A 316 18.10 10.32 18.95
CA ARG A 316 17.17 9.28 19.39
C ARG A 316 15.76 9.52 18.87
N PHE A 317 14.88 8.56 19.09
CA PHE A 317 13.45 8.81 18.97
C PHE A 317 13.00 9.68 20.15
N ALA A 318 12.51 10.87 19.85
CA ALA A 318 11.97 11.80 20.84
C ALA A 318 11.02 12.79 20.16
N SER A 319 10.14 13.40 20.94
CA SER A 319 9.41 14.58 20.49
C SER A 319 10.23 15.85 20.81
N GLU A 320 9.95 16.93 20.09
CA GLU A 320 10.59 18.23 20.38
C GLU A 320 10.27 18.70 21.80
N GLU A 321 9.05 18.47 22.26
CA GLU A 321 8.61 18.82 23.61
C GLU A 321 9.34 17.99 24.69
N GLU A 322 9.61 16.71 24.43
CA GLU A 322 10.42 15.86 25.30
C GLU A 322 11.83 16.41 25.47
N ILE A 323 12.47 16.86 24.38
CA ILE A 323 13.80 17.45 24.43
C ILE A 323 13.76 18.82 25.13
N ALA A 324 12.77 19.67 24.81
CA ALA A 324 12.65 21.02 25.35
C ALA A 324 12.24 21.04 26.81
N LYS A 325 11.29 20.23 27.24
CA LYS A 325 10.68 20.28 28.58
C LYS A 325 10.96 19.04 29.43
N LYS A 326 11.60 18.00 28.87
CA LYS A 326 11.80 16.67 29.51
C LYS A 326 10.48 15.98 29.89
N GLU A 327 9.37 16.30 29.19
CA GLU A 327 8.09 15.66 29.40
C GLU A 327 8.01 14.35 28.57
N PRO A 328 7.58 13.23 29.15
CA PRO A 328 7.45 11.99 28.42
C PRO A 328 6.33 12.07 27.39
N PHE A 329 6.41 11.25 26.35
CA PHE A 329 5.37 11.15 25.34
C PHE A 329 3.99 10.86 25.96
N ARG A 330 2.97 11.60 25.55
CA ARG A 330 1.58 11.40 25.95
C ARG A 330 0.66 11.39 24.74
N PHE A 331 -0.30 10.50 24.76
CA PHE A 331 -1.36 10.50 23.76
C PHE A 331 -2.21 11.77 23.87
N THR A 332 -2.15 12.59 22.83
CA THR A 332 -2.90 13.86 22.76
C THR A 332 -4.40 13.61 22.50
N ALA A 333 -5.23 14.61 22.78
CA ALA A 333 -6.67 14.53 22.45
C ALA A 333 -6.91 14.27 20.95
N ARG A 334 -6.07 14.85 20.07
CA ARG A 334 -6.08 14.62 18.62
C ARG A 334 -5.79 13.16 18.27
N MET A 335 -4.77 12.53 18.88
CA MET A 335 -4.44 11.11 18.67
C MET A 335 -5.57 10.20 19.16
N LYS A 336 -6.18 10.51 20.33
CA LYS A 336 -7.32 9.76 20.87
C LYS A 336 -8.52 9.83 19.92
N GLY A 337 -8.82 11.01 19.35
CA GLY A 337 -9.88 11.20 18.38
C GLY A 337 -9.70 10.34 17.14
N TYR A 338 -8.50 10.36 16.52
CA TYR A 338 -8.20 9.50 15.36
C TYR A 338 -8.26 8.01 15.70
N ALA A 339 -7.76 7.62 16.88
CA ALA A 339 -7.82 6.22 17.32
C ALA A 339 -9.27 5.74 17.52
N SER A 340 -10.15 6.59 18.07
CA SER A 340 -11.57 6.28 18.24
C SER A 340 -12.28 6.12 16.90
N VAL A 341 -12.05 7.03 15.95
CA VAL A 341 -12.59 6.94 14.59
C VAL A 341 -12.10 5.66 13.91
N LEU A 342 -10.80 5.35 14.01
CA LEU A 342 -10.23 4.14 13.45
C LEU A 342 -10.88 2.87 14.03
N ALA A 343 -11.05 2.82 15.35
CA ALA A 343 -11.68 1.67 16.03
C ALA A 343 -13.13 1.47 15.57
N ILE A 344 -13.90 2.55 15.42
CA ILE A 344 -15.28 2.50 14.91
C ILE A 344 -15.31 1.98 13.47
N LEU A 345 -14.46 2.51 12.58
CA LEU A 345 -14.42 2.09 11.19
C LEU A 345 -13.99 0.62 11.04
N VAL A 346 -13.02 0.18 11.82
CA VAL A 346 -12.61 -1.24 11.86
C VAL A 346 -13.76 -2.12 12.39
N GLY A 347 -14.47 -1.69 13.42
CA GLY A 347 -15.64 -2.39 13.95
C GLY A 347 -16.73 -2.54 12.89
N ILE A 348 -17.01 -1.47 12.13
CA ILE A 348 -17.97 -1.51 11.02
C ILE A 348 -17.51 -2.48 9.93
N LEU A 349 -16.22 -2.43 9.54
CA LEU A 349 -15.67 -3.35 8.53
C LEU A 349 -15.82 -4.82 8.97
N ILE A 350 -15.46 -5.14 10.20
CA ILE A 350 -15.59 -6.48 10.76
C ILE A 350 -17.06 -6.91 10.74
N GLY A 351 -17.98 -6.06 11.20
CA GLY A 351 -19.43 -6.33 11.17
C GLY A 351 -19.93 -6.63 9.75
N LEU A 352 -19.53 -5.82 8.77
CA LEU A 352 -19.92 -6.00 7.36
C LEU A 352 -19.30 -7.29 6.75
N LEU A 353 -18.10 -7.69 7.15
CA LEU A 353 -17.50 -8.95 6.71
C LEU A 353 -18.29 -10.18 7.24
N PHE A 354 -18.77 -10.14 8.48
CA PHE A 354 -19.62 -11.20 9.03
C PHE A 354 -21.03 -11.24 8.42
N LEU A 355 -21.54 -10.10 7.96
CA LEU A 355 -22.85 -10.00 7.30
C LEU A 355 -22.79 -10.26 5.80
N ARG A 356 -21.62 -10.55 5.24
CA ARG A 356 -21.43 -10.82 3.83
C ARG A 356 -22.11 -12.13 3.44
N SER A 357 -22.97 -12.10 2.39
CA SER A 357 -23.58 -13.31 1.85
C SER A 357 -22.60 -14.10 0.99
N ASP A 358 -22.66 -15.43 1.11
CA ASP A 358 -21.82 -16.37 0.36
C ASP A 358 -22.21 -16.45 -1.11
N VAL A 359 -23.49 -16.32 -1.40
CA VAL A 359 -24.06 -16.27 -2.76
C VAL A 359 -24.86 -14.99 -2.90
N GLN A 360 -24.75 -14.35 -4.03
CA GLN A 360 -25.52 -13.14 -4.35
C GLN A 360 -26.35 -13.34 -5.60
N ALA A 361 -27.65 -13.15 -5.50
CA ALA A 361 -28.59 -13.23 -6.62
C ALA A 361 -29.15 -11.85 -6.95
N ASN A 362 -28.93 -11.39 -8.17
CA ASN A 362 -29.50 -10.17 -8.71
C ASN A 362 -30.53 -10.55 -9.77
N ILE A 363 -31.80 -10.21 -9.51
CA ILE A 363 -32.90 -10.46 -10.45
C ILE A 363 -33.46 -9.09 -10.83
N LEU A 364 -33.17 -8.68 -12.07
CA LEU A 364 -33.52 -7.38 -12.58
C LEU A 364 -34.51 -7.52 -13.73
N ARG A 365 -35.55 -6.70 -13.72
CA ARG A 365 -36.50 -6.66 -14.84
C ARG A 365 -35.80 -6.10 -16.08
N LEU A 366 -36.09 -6.72 -17.24
CA LEU A 366 -35.53 -6.28 -18.51
C LEU A 366 -36.02 -4.86 -18.83
N PRO A 367 -35.13 -3.89 -19.08
CA PRO A 367 -35.52 -2.54 -19.44
C PRO A 367 -36.17 -2.50 -20.84
N GLY A 368 -37.10 -1.59 -21.03
CA GLY A 368 -37.79 -1.38 -22.33
C GLY A 368 -39.13 -2.09 -22.50
N GLN A 369 -39.43 -3.13 -21.70
CA GLN A 369 -40.75 -3.75 -21.68
C GLN A 369 -41.42 -3.53 -20.36
N LEU A 370 -42.66 -2.97 -20.37
CA LEU A 370 -43.39 -2.73 -19.14
C LEU A 370 -44.01 -4.03 -18.59
N TYR A 371 -44.75 -4.74 -19.40
CA TYR A 371 -45.32 -6.06 -19.13
C TYR A 371 -45.88 -6.62 -20.44
N GLN A 372 -46.09 -7.93 -20.50
CA GLN A 372 -46.86 -8.61 -21.54
C GLN A 372 -48.16 -9.13 -20.95
N LYS A 373 -49.27 -8.97 -21.67
CA LYS A 373 -50.59 -9.45 -21.23
C LYS A 373 -51.06 -10.54 -22.20
N GLU A 374 -51.30 -11.71 -21.64
CA GLU A 374 -51.89 -12.86 -22.37
C GLU A 374 -53.19 -13.25 -21.64
N GLY A 375 -54.31 -12.77 -22.14
CA GLY A 375 -55.60 -12.95 -21.46
C GLY A 375 -55.63 -12.25 -20.08
N GLU A 376 -55.83 -13.04 -19.02
CA GLU A 376 -55.82 -12.56 -17.64
C GLU A 376 -54.45 -12.70 -16.95
N ILE A 377 -53.44 -13.21 -17.65
CA ILE A 377 -52.10 -13.38 -17.11
C ILE A 377 -51.22 -12.22 -17.57
N ILE A 378 -50.54 -11.62 -16.57
CA ILE A 378 -49.50 -10.62 -16.80
C ILE A 378 -48.15 -11.26 -16.61
N SER A 379 -47.25 -11.04 -17.56
CA SER A 379 -45.91 -11.59 -17.59
C SER A 379 -44.86 -10.46 -17.64
N ASN A 380 -43.84 -10.54 -16.82
CA ASN A 380 -42.65 -9.68 -16.90
C ASN A 380 -41.41 -10.51 -17.15
N VAL A 381 -40.46 -9.96 -17.92
CA VAL A 381 -39.19 -10.59 -18.25
C VAL A 381 -38.12 -10.09 -17.31
N TYR A 382 -37.36 -11.02 -16.75
CA TYR A 382 -36.24 -10.70 -15.85
C TYR A 382 -34.96 -11.37 -16.33
N THR A 383 -33.88 -10.67 -16.13
CA THR A 383 -32.56 -11.28 -16.20
C THR A 383 -32.09 -11.60 -14.78
N TYR A 384 -31.59 -12.80 -14.59
CA TYR A 384 -30.95 -13.16 -13.33
C TYR A 384 -29.43 -13.28 -13.50
N LYS A 385 -28.71 -12.91 -12.45
CA LYS A 385 -27.28 -13.12 -12.32
C LYS A 385 -26.99 -13.58 -10.89
N ILE A 386 -26.54 -14.83 -10.77
CA ILE A 386 -26.15 -15.43 -9.49
C ILE A 386 -24.64 -15.51 -9.47
N ILE A 387 -24.05 -15.05 -8.39
CA ILE A 387 -22.60 -15.01 -8.18
C ILE A 387 -22.29 -15.87 -6.96
N ASN A 388 -21.50 -16.91 -7.17
CA ASN A 388 -20.96 -17.72 -6.11
C ASN A 388 -19.66 -17.08 -5.60
N LYS A 389 -19.63 -16.71 -4.34
CA LYS A 389 -18.44 -16.12 -3.69
C LYS A 389 -17.66 -17.16 -2.88
N THR A 390 -18.15 -18.41 -2.85
CA THR A 390 -17.54 -19.51 -2.09
C THR A 390 -16.60 -20.36 -2.96
N THR A 391 -15.91 -21.28 -2.32
CA THR A 391 -15.04 -22.28 -2.97
C THR A 391 -15.75 -23.58 -3.27
N GLU A 392 -17.08 -23.66 -3.01
CA GLU A 392 -17.91 -24.83 -3.25
C GLU A 392 -18.77 -24.66 -4.50
N ASP A 393 -19.08 -25.78 -5.17
CA ASP A 393 -19.99 -25.81 -6.31
C ASP A 393 -21.43 -25.99 -5.82
N PHE A 394 -22.37 -25.21 -6.37
CA PHE A 394 -23.79 -25.38 -6.12
C PHE A 394 -24.46 -26.00 -7.35
N LYS A 395 -25.22 -27.10 -7.13
CA LYS A 395 -25.95 -27.81 -8.17
C LYS A 395 -27.45 -27.68 -7.94
N HIS A 396 -28.22 -27.84 -9.01
CA HIS A 396 -29.70 -27.80 -8.97
C HIS A 396 -30.25 -26.51 -8.33
N ILE A 397 -29.82 -25.37 -8.89
CA ILE A 397 -30.30 -24.06 -8.40
C ILE A 397 -31.71 -23.83 -8.89
N THR A 398 -32.61 -23.54 -7.95
CA THR A 398 -34.02 -23.27 -8.21
C THR A 398 -34.46 -21.96 -7.59
N PHE A 399 -35.43 -21.28 -8.22
CA PHE A 399 -36.04 -20.04 -7.71
C PHE A 399 -37.42 -20.30 -7.19
N LYS A 400 -37.77 -19.79 -6.02
CA LYS A 400 -39.10 -19.84 -5.44
C LYS A 400 -39.59 -18.45 -5.10
N ILE A 401 -40.83 -18.09 -5.50
CA ILE A 401 -41.44 -16.83 -5.07
C ILE A 401 -42.13 -17.08 -3.74
N VAL A 402 -41.76 -16.27 -2.75
CA VAL A 402 -42.36 -16.31 -1.40
C VAL A 402 -43.55 -15.37 -1.33
N GLU A 403 -43.42 -14.19 -1.93
CA GLU A 403 -44.42 -13.15 -1.95
C GLU A 403 -44.50 -12.48 -3.33
N PRO A 404 -45.70 -12.42 -3.95
CA PRO A 404 -46.93 -13.12 -3.62
C PRO A 404 -46.90 -14.59 -4.02
N LYS A 405 -47.49 -15.52 -3.25
CA LYS A 405 -47.49 -16.97 -3.48
C LYS A 405 -48.12 -17.44 -4.81
N GLN A 406 -48.96 -16.58 -5.39
CA GLN A 406 -49.69 -16.85 -6.63
C GLN A 406 -48.80 -16.66 -7.89
N ALA A 407 -47.65 -16.03 -7.75
CA ALA A 407 -46.76 -15.80 -8.88
C ALA A 407 -46.02 -17.09 -9.27
N LYS A 408 -45.85 -17.31 -10.57
CA LYS A 408 -45.16 -18.48 -11.13
C LYS A 408 -43.91 -18.03 -11.88
N ILE A 409 -42.83 -18.79 -11.71
CA ILE A 409 -41.58 -18.59 -12.46
C ILE A 409 -41.53 -19.60 -13.60
N GLU A 410 -41.15 -19.12 -14.77
CA GLU A 410 -40.86 -19.93 -15.93
C GLU A 410 -39.46 -19.59 -16.45
N MET A 411 -38.59 -20.56 -16.45
CA MET A 411 -37.20 -20.40 -16.89
C MET A 411 -37.12 -20.44 -18.41
N VAL A 412 -36.24 -19.59 -18.98
CA VAL A 412 -35.92 -19.64 -20.41
C VAL A 412 -34.64 -20.48 -20.59
N GLY A 413 -34.76 -21.60 -21.30
CA GLY A 413 -33.64 -22.51 -21.55
C GLY A 413 -33.55 -23.67 -20.56
N ASN A 414 -32.32 -24.02 -20.14
CA ASN A 414 -32.09 -25.16 -19.25
C ASN A 414 -32.53 -24.81 -17.81
N PRO A 415 -33.47 -25.54 -17.21
CA PRO A 415 -33.93 -25.32 -15.84
C PRO A 415 -32.91 -25.80 -14.81
N ASP A 416 -31.97 -26.65 -15.18
CA ASP A 416 -30.94 -27.16 -14.26
C ASP A 416 -29.71 -26.24 -14.31
N ILE A 417 -29.66 -25.29 -13.37
CA ILE A 417 -28.57 -24.33 -13.25
C ILE A 417 -27.50 -24.90 -12.32
N THR A 418 -26.30 -25.01 -12.83
CA THR A 418 -25.10 -25.28 -12.04
C THR A 418 -24.31 -23.99 -11.84
N LEU A 419 -23.80 -23.80 -10.65
CA LEU A 419 -23.00 -22.64 -10.28
C LEU A 419 -21.66 -23.12 -9.73
N ASP A 420 -20.66 -23.09 -10.59
CA ASP A 420 -19.31 -23.49 -10.21
C ASP A 420 -18.75 -22.61 -9.10
N LYS A 421 -17.78 -23.13 -8.37
CA LYS A 421 -17.02 -22.35 -7.38
C LYS A 421 -16.50 -21.05 -7.99
N GLN A 422 -16.80 -19.94 -7.33
CA GLN A 422 -16.44 -18.59 -7.80
C GLN A 422 -16.93 -18.26 -9.21
N GLY A 423 -17.96 -18.97 -9.65
CA GLY A 423 -18.59 -18.83 -10.96
C GLY A 423 -19.75 -17.85 -10.94
N ILE A 424 -20.22 -17.56 -12.15
CA ILE A 424 -21.40 -16.73 -12.41
C ILE A 424 -22.35 -17.53 -13.28
N ALA A 425 -23.60 -17.66 -12.82
CA ALA A 425 -24.69 -18.13 -13.65
C ALA A 425 -25.60 -16.96 -14.01
N SER A 426 -25.95 -16.83 -15.28
CA SER A 426 -26.84 -15.78 -15.76
C SER A 426 -27.83 -16.36 -16.82
N GLY A 427 -29.02 -15.78 -16.83
CA GLY A 427 -30.04 -16.18 -17.78
C GLY A 427 -31.26 -15.28 -17.68
N THR A 428 -32.34 -15.76 -18.31
CA THR A 428 -33.61 -15.05 -18.37
C THR A 428 -34.71 -15.90 -17.78
N LEU A 429 -35.64 -15.26 -17.07
CA LEU A 429 -36.85 -15.92 -16.56
C LEU A 429 -38.05 -15.01 -16.71
N PHE A 430 -39.21 -15.63 -16.85
CA PHE A 430 -40.50 -14.98 -16.83
C PHE A 430 -41.14 -15.17 -15.47
N ILE A 431 -41.76 -14.09 -14.97
CA ILE A 431 -42.62 -14.15 -13.79
C ILE A 431 -44.03 -13.83 -14.27
N LYS A 432 -44.94 -14.80 -14.09
CA LYS A 432 -46.33 -14.73 -14.50
C LYS A 432 -47.22 -14.59 -13.27
N LEU A 433 -48.16 -13.63 -13.31
CA LEU A 433 -49.14 -13.38 -12.25
C LEU A 433 -50.52 -13.07 -12.87
N HIS A 434 -51.57 -13.62 -12.29
CA HIS A 434 -52.93 -13.33 -12.72
C HIS A 434 -53.28 -11.87 -12.36
N GLN A 435 -53.96 -11.18 -13.28
CA GLN A 435 -54.30 -9.76 -13.17
C GLN A 435 -55.01 -9.41 -11.85
N ALA A 436 -55.87 -10.27 -11.31
CA ALA A 436 -56.58 -10.06 -10.04
C ALA A 436 -55.66 -9.89 -8.84
N PHE A 437 -54.41 -10.33 -8.89
CA PHE A 437 -53.41 -10.22 -7.80
C PHE A 437 -52.47 -9.02 -7.96
N VAL A 438 -52.61 -8.26 -9.03
CA VAL A 438 -51.81 -7.07 -9.28
C VAL A 438 -52.51 -5.86 -8.71
N THR A 439 -52.22 -5.56 -7.45
CA THR A 439 -52.89 -4.45 -6.72
C THR A 439 -52.28 -3.09 -7.02
N ASP A 440 -51.00 -3.06 -7.40
CA ASP A 440 -50.23 -1.83 -7.60
C ASP A 440 -49.48 -1.86 -8.92
N LYS A 441 -49.22 -0.65 -9.46
CA LYS A 441 -48.35 -0.47 -10.65
C LYS A 441 -46.98 -1.09 -10.50
N LYS A 442 -46.48 -1.18 -9.25
CA LYS A 442 -45.21 -1.80 -8.88
C LYS A 442 -45.39 -2.68 -7.65
N LEU A 443 -45.56 -3.97 -7.85
CA LEU A 443 -45.69 -4.94 -6.77
C LEU A 443 -44.27 -5.45 -6.40
N LYS A 444 -43.95 -5.49 -5.11
CA LYS A 444 -42.68 -6.10 -4.65
C LYS A 444 -42.77 -7.63 -4.70
N LEU A 445 -41.77 -8.25 -5.27
CA LEU A 445 -41.64 -9.70 -5.29
C LEU A 445 -40.47 -10.08 -4.39
N LYS A 446 -40.67 -11.06 -3.51
CA LYS A 446 -39.61 -11.71 -2.74
C LYS A 446 -39.34 -13.08 -3.33
N ILE A 447 -38.10 -13.28 -3.81
CA ILE A 447 -37.65 -14.48 -4.48
C ILE A 447 -36.51 -15.09 -3.65
N GLU A 448 -36.65 -16.36 -3.33
CA GLU A 448 -35.61 -17.15 -2.67
C GLU A 448 -34.94 -18.07 -3.68
N VAL A 449 -33.65 -18.20 -3.53
CA VAL A 449 -32.78 -19.07 -4.36
C VAL A 449 -32.37 -20.26 -3.49
N TYR A 450 -32.57 -21.46 -4.05
CA TYR A 450 -32.28 -22.72 -3.37
C TYR A 450 -31.25 -23.52 -4.18
N SER A 451 -30.39 -24.26 -3.46
CA SER A 451 -29.58 -25.35 -4.02
C SER A 451 -30.10 -26.66 -3.41
N GLY A 452 -30.80 -27.46 -4.23
CA GLY A 452 -31.57 -28.57 -3.71
C GLY A 452 -32.64 -28.11 -2.71
N GLU A 453 -32.55 -28.54 -1.46
CA GLU A 453 -33.46 -28.13 -0.38
C GLU A 453 -32.98 -26.94 0.45
N ASN A 454 -31.71 -26.57 0.34
CA ASN A 454 -31.12 -25.51 1.15
C ASN A 454 -31.34 -24.14 0.52
N ARG A 455 -31.88 -23.20 1.30
CA ARG A 455 -31.96 -21.80 0.89
C ARG A 455 -30.58 -21.17 0.94
N ILE A 456 -30.12 -20.62 -0.17
CA ILE A 456 -28.79 -19.98 -0.30
C ILE A 456 -28.87 -18.47 -0.32
N GLU A 457 -29.97 -17.87 -0.86
CA GLU A 457 -30.09 -16.40 -0.93
C GLU A 457 -31.55 -15.98 -1.00
N SER A 458 -31.85 -14.73 -0.63
CA SER A 458 -33.16 -14.10 -0.75
C SER A 458 -33.04 -12.70 -1.35
N THR A 459 -33.69 -12.48 -2.48
CA THR A 459 -33.63 -11.20 -3.19
C THR A 459 -35.02 -10.62 -3.41
N THR A 460 -35.09 -9.30 -3.58
CA THR A 460 -36.34 -8.60 -3.88
C THR A 460 -36.27 -7.93 -5.24
N THR A 461 -37.34 -8.03 -6.02
CA THR A 461 -37.48 -7.33 -7.29
C THR A 461 -38.89 -6.72 -7.42
N THR A 462 -39.15 -5.99 -8.48
CA THR A 462 -40.46 -5.35 -8.69
C THR A 462 -41.16 -5.92 -9.91
N PHE A 463 -42.42 -6.29 -9.74
CA PHE A 463 -43.32 -6.66 -10.82
C PHE A 463 -44.14 -5.44 -11.28
N SER A 464 -44.24 -5.24 -12.60
CA SER A 464 -45.05 -4.17 -13.17
C SER A 464 -46.29 -4.72 -13.82
N GLY A 465 -47.42 -4.09 -13.55
CA GLY A 465 -48.66 -4.43 -14.19
C GLY A 465 -49.52 -3.20 -14.47
N PRO A 466 -50.67 -3.37 -15.14
CA PRO A 466 -51.64 -2.29 -15.36
C PRO A 466 -52.19 -1.84 -14.01
N VAL A 467 -52.47 -0.55 -13.88
CA VAL A 467 -53.23 -0.03 -12.74
C VAL A 467 -54.67 -0.37 -12.99
N THR A 468 -55.25 -1.21 -12.18
CA THR A 468 -56.73 -1.38 -12.11
C THR A 468 -57.23 -0.21 -11.31
N PHE A 469 -57.95 0.72 -11.98
CA PHE A 469 -58.74 1.76 -11.33
C PHE A 469 -60.03 1.15 -10.80
#